data_8ca91504ea69c287cd37b6ac3df92675
#
_entry.id   8ca91504ea69c287cd37b6ac3df92675
#
_cell.length_a   1.000
_cell.length_b   1.000
_cell.length_c   1.000
_cell.angle_alpha   90.00
_cell.angle_beta   90.00
_cell.angle_gamma   90.00
#
_symmetry.space_group_name_H-M   'P 1'
#
loop_
_entity.id
_entity.type
_entity.pdbx_description
1 polymer ?
#
loop_
_entity_poly.entity_id
_entity_poly.type
_entity_poly.pdbx_seq_one_letter_code
_entity_poly.pdbx_strand_id
1 'polypeptide(L)'
;MLLDTLKTVLCVYGPSGQETRVADVLTAMLREHVDSIRTDVMGNLIVEKKGRENGKTIMFSAHMDHIGLVVTDIEDEGYLRVTPVGGVSLDSMRCRHVVFGSGVHGVAVCQPTKGETAGMQHLFVDIGAKDKAEALTMVNLGDACVFAPEIIPLGEHRIAAPAMDDRCACALLAELIMQIGTPRNNIAAVFSVQEEVGTRGAAAAAFRIAPDLGVGIDVTAWGDTPEVKLPAVKLGEGAAVKFMDRSMIATPCVRDALIAAAEKAGVPYQREILPFGGTDGAAIQHSRGGVPAGTLSIPCRYVHSACEVIDMRDMDGALEILKEFVNGDFGA
;
A
#
# COMPACT_ATOMS: atom_id res chain seq x y z
N MET A 1 -2.06 -11.81 15.86
CA MET A 1 -3.10 -11.45 14.91
C MET A 1 -2.54 -10.47 13.88
N LEU A 2 -2.34 -9.19 14.15
CA LEU A 2 -1.89 -8.21 13.12
C LEU A 2 -0.60 -8.64 12.39
N LEU A 3 0.42 -9.10 13.09
CA LEU A 3 1.66 -9.61 12.48
C LEU A 3 1.43 -10.82 11.56
N ASP A 4 0.53 -11.72 11.91
CA ASP A 4 0.26 -12.91 11.10
C ASP A 4 -0.54 -12.56 9.85
N THR A 5 -1.51 -11.64 9.99
CA THR A 5 -2.25 -11.05 8.86
C THR A 5 -1.30 -10.34 7.90
N LEU A 6 -0.40 -9.50 8.44
CA LEU A 6 0.64 -8.82 7.65
C LEU A 6 1.52 -9.81 6.88
N LYS A 7 2.08 -10.82 7.57
CA LYS A 7 2.91 -11.85 6.93
C LYS A 7 2.17 -12.58 5.80
N THR A 8 0.88 -12.82 5.97
CA THR A 8 0.07 -13.50 4.96
C THR A 8 -0.06 -12.65 3.70
N VAL A 9 -0.38 -11.35 3.81
CA VAL A 9 -0.57 -10.49 2.63
C VAL A 9 0.75 -10.07 1.96
N LEU A 10 1.85 -9.98 2.71
CA LEU A 10 3.19 -9.68 2.17
C LEU A 10 3.71 -10.74 1.21
N CYS A 11 3.33 -12.01 1.40
CA CYS A 11 3.80 -13.11 0.56
C CYS A 11 3.01 -13.26 -0.75
N VAL A 12 1.98 -12.45 -0.97
CA VAL A 12 1.09 -12.58 -2.13
C VAL A 12 1.56 -11.69 -3.28
N TYR A 13 1.80 -12.31 -4.44
CA TYR A 13 2.08 -11.60 -5.68
C TYR A 13 0.91 -10.68 -6.08
N GLY A 14 1.20 -9.43 -6.47
CA GLY A 14 0.18 -8.47 -6.88
C GLY A 14 0.76 -7.10 -7.23
N PRO A 15 1.51 -6.94 -8.34
CA PRO A 15 1.85 -5.61 -8.86
C PRO A 15 0.61 -4.90 -9.40
N SER A 16 0.71 -3.59 -9.62
CA SER A 16 -0.39 -2.79 -10.19
C SER A 16 -0.99 -3.44 -11.43
N GLY A 17 -2.30 -3.66 -11.41
CA GLY A 17 -3.08 -4.33 -12.47
C GLY A 17 -3.15 -5.85 -12.36
N GLN A 18 -2.53 -6.46 -11.35
CA GLN A 18 -2.54 -7.92 -11.11
C GLN A 18 -2.83 -8.28 -9.63
N GLU A 19 -3.72 -7.54 -8.98
CA GLU A 19 -4.00 -7.61 -7.54
C GLU A 19 -4.98 -8.73 -7.15
N THR A 20 -5.53 -9.48 -8.10
CA THR A 20 -6.60 -10.48 -7.87
C THR A 20 -6.26 -11.47 -6.75
N ARG A 21 -5.01 -11.97 -6.70
CA ARG A 21 -4.61 -12.93 -5.66
C ARG A 21 -4.66 -12.33 -4.25
N VAL A 22 -4.37 -11.04 -4.14
CA VAL A 22 -4.45 -10.32 -2.85
C VAL A 22 -5.90 -10.15 -2.44
N ALA A 23 -6.75 -9.74 -3.39
CA ALA A 23 -8.19 -9.64 -3.17
C ALA A 23 -8.81 -10.99 -2.74
N ASP A 24 -8.36 -12.10 -3.32
CA ASP A 24 -8.82 -13.44 -2.94
C ASP A 24 -8.43 -13.81 -1.50
N VAL A 25 -7.19 -13.52 -1.10
CA VAL A 25 -6.71 -13.76 0.26
C VAL A 25 -7.48 -12.91 1.27
N LEU A 26 -7.64 -11.61 1.01
CA LEU A 26 -8.40 -10.71 1.86
C LEU A 26 -9.88 -11.11 1.93
N THR A 27 -10.48 -11.53 0.80
CA THR A 27 -11.85 -12.06 0.77
C THR A 27 -12.01 -13.28 1.67
N ALA A 28 -11.06 -14.22 1.63
CA ALA A 28 -11.09 -15.40 2.48
C ALA A 28 -11.01 -15.05 3.97
N MET A 29 -10.23 -14.03 4.33
CA MET A 29 -10.10 -13.57 5.71
C MET A 29 -11.35 -12.85 6.21
N LEU A 30 -12.02 -12.07 5.37
CA LEU A 30 -13.01 -11.08 5.80
C LEU A 30 -14.46 -11.54 5.70
N ARG A 31 -14.77 -12.59 4.89
CA ARG A 31 -16.14 -12.98 4.56
C ARG A 31 -17.08 -13.22 5.76
N GLU A 32 -16.54 -13.71 6.88
CA GLU A 32 -17.33 -14.00 8.09
C GLU A 32 -17.51 -12.79 9.02
N HIS A 33 -16.92 -11.65 8.66
CA HIS A 33 -16.84 -10.46 9.53
C HIS A 33 -17.60 -9.26 8.98
N VAL A 34 -18.26 -9.38 7.83
CA VAL A 34 -18.79 -8.25 7.05
C VAL A 34 -20.20 -8.47 6.54
N ASP A 35 -20.93 -7.42 6.25
CA ASP A 35 -22.28 -7.48 5.71
C ASP A 35 -22.29 -7.72 4.18
N SER A 36 -21.31 -7.15 3.48
CA SER A 36 -21.12 -7.39 2.05
C SER A 36 -19.65 -7.34 1.65
N ILE A 37 -19.31 -8.13 0.63
CA ILE A 37 -18.00 -8.14 0.01
C ILE A 37 -18.17 -8.31 -1.50
N ARG A 38 -17.52 -7.47 -2.29
CA ARG A 38 -17.58 -7.51 -3.75
C ARG A 38 -16.33 -6.93 -4.39
N THR A 39 -16.05 -7.39 -5.58
CA THR A 39 -15.03 -6.78 -6.46
C THR A 39 -15.73 -5.91 -7.51
N ASP A 40 -15.22 -4.71 -7.76
CA ASP A 40 -15.73 -3.84 -8.82
C ASP A 40 -15.04 -4.10 -10.17
N VAL A 41 -15.41 -3.32 -11.21
CA VAL A 41 -14.87 -3.52 -12.57
C VAL A 41 -13.41 -3.12 -12.70
N MET A 42 -12.87 -2.32 -11.76
CA MET A 42 -11.45 -1.98 -11.71
C MET A 42 -10.61 -3.06 -11.05
N GLY A 43 -11.24 -3.93 -10.23
CA GLY A 43 -10.58 -4.92 -9.41
C GLY A 43 -10.51 -4.56 -7.92
N ASN A 44 -11.02 -3.39 -7.49
CA ASN A 44 -11.06 -3.04 -6.08
C ASN A 44 -11.88 -4.05 -5.30
N LEU A 45 -11.37 -4.53 -4.18
CA LEU A 45 -12.15 -5.30 -3.22
C LEU A 45 -12.84 -4.32 -2.27
N ILE A 46 -14.16 -4.27 -2.33
CA ILE A 46 -15.01 -3.38 -1.53
C ILE A 46 -15.73 -4.21 -0.49
N VAL A 47 -15.54 -3.86 0.77
CA VAL A 47 -16.06 -4.55 1.94
C VAL A 47 -16.92 -3.57 2.75
N GLU A 48 -18.15 -3.94 3.04
CA GLU A 48 -19.05 -3.09 3.79
C GLU A 48 -19.44 -3.73 5.13
N LYS A 49 -19.33 -2.94 6.19
CA LYS A 49 -19.76 -3.31 7.54
C LYS A 49 -20.68 -2.22 8.08
N LYS A 50 -21.90 -2.61 8.36
CA LYS A 50 -22.93 -1.70 8.86
C LYS A 50 -22.64 -1.29 10.29
N GLY A 51 -22.78 -0.01 10.53
CA GLY A 51 -22.79 0.59 11.86
C GLY A 51 -24.17 0.56 12.50
N ARG A 52 -24.30 1.34 13.57
CA ARG A 52 -25.59 1.59 14.22
C ARG A 52 -26.45 2.49 13.32
N GLU A 53 -27.77 2.55 13.59
CA GLU A 53 -28.69 3.42 12.88
C GLU A 53 -28.20 4.89 12.88
N ASN A 54 -28.36 5.54 11.72
CA ASN A 54 -27.95 6.95 11.49
C ASN A 54 -26.44 7.23 11.56
N GLY A 55 -25.59 6.22 11.44
CA GLY A 55 -24.14 6.41 11.30
C GLY A 55 -23.75 6.96 9.93
N LYS A 56 -22.68 7.77 9.87
CA LYS A 56 -22.07 8.22 8.61
C LYS A 56 -21.41 7.06 7.90
N THR A 57 -21.28 7.14 6.58
CA THR A 57 -20.48 6.18 5.81
C THR A 57 -19.05 6.69 5.69
N ILE A 58 -18.12 5.98 6.32
CA ILE A 58 -16.69 6.26 6.26
C ILE A 58 -16.04 5.31 5.27
N MET A 59 -15.40 5.85 4.24
CA MET A 59 -14.56 5.07 3.35
C MET A 59 -13.13 5.05 3.88
N PHE A 60 -12.63 3.85 4.16
CA PHE A 60 -11.20 3.62 4.36
C PHE A 60 -10.62 3.01 3.08
N SER A 61 -9.45 3.47 2.66
CA SER A 61 -8.74 2.92 1.49
C SER A 61 -7.32 2.55 1.85
N ALA A 62 -6.90 1.33 1.45
CA ALA A 62 -5.54 0.83 1.49
C ALA A 62 -5.28 0.09 0.18
N HIS A 63 -4.10 0.29 -0.45
CA HIS A 63 -3.92 -0.30 -1.78
C HIS A 63 -3.29 -1.69 -1.74
N MET A 64 -3.79 -2.55 -2.64
CA MET A 64 -3.32 -3.94 -2.77
C MET A 64 -2.10 -4.06 -3.66
N ASP A 65 -1.92 -3.14 -4.59
CA ASP A 65 -0.80 -3.20 -5.52
C ASP A 65 0.51 -2.78 -4.87
N HIS A 66 1.59 -3.14 -5.51
CA HIS A 66 2.92 -2.65 -5.21
C HIS A 66 3.73 -2.53 -6.49
N ILE A 67 4.85 -1.82 -6.42
CA ILE A 67 5.74 -1.56 -7.54
C ILE A 67 6.31 -2.86 -8.13
N GLY A 68 6.68 -2.80 -9.41
CA GLY A 68 7.27 -3.93 -10.12
C GLY A 68 7.89 -3.56 -11.44
N LEU A 69 8.19 -4.57 -12.24
CA LEU A 69 8.72 -4.44 -13.59
C LEU A 69 7.85 -5.24 -14.57
N VAL A 70 7.63 -4.72 -15.77
CA VAL A 70 6.93 -5.41 -16.86
C VAL A 70 7.89 -5.70 -17.99
N VAL A 71 7.83 -6.92 -18.55
CA VAL A 71 8.62 -7.35 -19.71
C VAL A 71 8.17 -6.61 -20.96
N THR A 72 9.11 -5.93 -21.60
CA THR A 72 8.87 -5.16 -22.83
C THR A 72 9.50 -5.80 -24.08
N ASP A 73 10.55 -6.60 -23.91
CA ASP A 73 11.19 -7.37 -24.96
C ASP A 73 11.95 -8.56 -24.37
N ILE A 74 12.25 -9.55 -25.21
CA ILE A 74 13.07 -10.72 -24.88
C ILE A 74 14.18 -10.80 -25.92
N GLU A 75 15.44 -10.66 -25.46
CA GLU A 75 16.63 -10.71 -26.31
C GLU A 75 16.92 -12.12 -26.82
N ASP A 76 17.68 -12.22 -27.91
CA ASP A 76 18.02 -13.52 -28.52
C ASP A 76 18.79 -14.43 -27.55
N GLU A 77 19.55 -13.85 -26.62
CA GLU A 77 20.27 -14.52 -25.56
C GLU A 77 19.41 -14.93 -24.35
N GLY A 78 18.10 -14.64 -24.38
CA GLY A 78 17.15 -15.02 -23.35
C GLY A 78 16.97 -14.01 -22.20
N TYR A 79 17.65 -12.87 -22.21
CA TYR A 79 17.46 -11.80 -21.22
C TYR A 79 16.17 -11.01 -21.50
N LEU A 80 15.53 -10.57 -20.40
CA LEU A 80 14.26 -9.85 -20.47
C LEU A 80 14.49 -8.35 -20.32
N ARG A 81 14.12 -7.54 -21.32
CA ARG A 81 14.04 -6.09 -21.17
C ARG A 81 12.77 -5.74 -20.41
N VAL A 82 12.86 -4.75 -19.53
CA VAL A 82 11.78 -4.42 -18.61
C VAL A 82 11.59 -2.91 -18.48
N THR A 83 10.37 -2.52 -18.11
CA THR A 83 10.02 -1.15 -17.75
C THR A 83 9.39 -1.12 -16.36
N PRO A 84 9.54 -0.03 -15.58
CA PRO A 84 8.94 0.06 -14.26
C PRO A 84 7.41 0.18 -14.30
N VAL A 85 6.77 -0.37 -13.28
CA VAL A 85 5.39 -0.13 -12.87
C VAL A 85 5.44 0.50 -11.49
N GLY A 86 4.90 1.73 -11.35
CA GLY A 86 5.04 2.51 -10.13
C GLY A 86 6.41 3.20 -9.98
N GLY A 87 6.70 3.67 -8.80
CA GLY A 87 7.87 4.48 -8.46
C GLY A 87 9.17 3.70 -8.27
N VAL A 88 9.58 2.88 -9.23
CA VAL A 88 10.79 2.05 -9.16
C VAL A 88 12.04 2.86 -9.44
N SER A 89 13.05 2.78 -8.57
CA SER A 89 14.39 3.32 -8.81
C SER A 89 15.36 2.22 -9.30
N LEU A 90 16.35 2.62 -10.11
CA LEU A 90 17.38 1.70 -10.56
C LEU A 90 18.19 1.13 -9.40
N ASP A 91 18.48 1.94 -8.40
CA ASP A 91 19.27 1.53 -7.24
C ASP A 91 18.53 0.51 -6.36
N SER A 92 17.20 0.61 -6.25
CA SER A 92 16.40 -0.36 -5.50
C SER A 92 16.34 -1.72 -6.19
N MET A 93 16.47 -1.78 -7.53
CA MET A 93 16.36 -3.00 -8.34
C MET A 93 17.68 -3.69 -8.63
N ARG A 94 18.81 -2.99 -8.47
CA ARG A 94 20.12 -3.54 -8.87
C ARG A 94 20.49 -4.78 -8.08
N CYS A 95 20.74 -5.89 -8.81
CA CYS A 95 21.08 -7.21 -8.25
C CYS A 95 20.03 -7.76 -7.27
N ARG A 96 18.74 -7.48 -7.53
CA ARG A 96 17.65 -7.98 -6.70
C ARG A 96 17.02 -9.25 -7.28
N HIS A 97 16.68 -10.15 -6.37
CA HIS A 97 15.86 -11.32 -6.68
C HIS A 97 14.43 -10.86 -6.96
N VAL A 98 13.87 -11.30 -8.08
CA VAL A 98 12.49 -10.99 -8.49
C VAL A 98 11.74 -12.28 -8.79
N VAL A 99 10.40 -12.20 -8.74
CA VAL A 99 9.51 -13.33 -9.03
C VAL A 99 8.38 -12.87 -9.94
N PHE A 100 8.07 -13.65 -10.96
CA PHE A 100 6.95 -13.47 -11.87
C PHE A 100 5.66 -14.10 -11.32
N GLY A 101 4.51 -13.66 -11.81
CA GLY A 101 3.23 -14.25 -11.46
C GLY A 101 3.09 -15.73 -11.80
N SER A 102 3.87 -16.26 -12.77
CA SER A 102 3.99 -17.68 -13.10
C SER A 102 4.78 -18.49 -12.06
N GLY A 103 5.48 -17.83 -11.13
CA GLY A 103 6.41 -18.46 -10.18
C GLY A 103 7.84 -18.57 -10.73
N VAL A 104 8.13 -18.06 -11.92
CA VAL A 104 9.49 -17.98 -12.45
C VAL A 104 10.28 -16.96 -11.64
N HIS A 105 11.48 -17.35 -11.22
CA HIS A 105 12.41 -16.48 -10.51
C HIS A 105 13.42 -15.88 -11.47
N GLY A 106 13.89 -14.67 -11.15
CA GLY A 106 14.94 -13.99 -11.91
C GLY A 106 15.77 -13.06 -11.04
N VAL A 107 16.79 -12.51 -11.64
CA VAL A 107 17.64 -11.48 -11.03
C VAL A 107 17.58 -10.21 -11.89
N ALA A 108 17.17 -9.11 -11.29
CA ALA A 108 17.21 -7.81 -11.96
C ALA A 108 18.65 -7.27 -11.93
N VAL A 109 19.21 -6.99 -13.10
CA VAL A 109 20.60 -6.58 -13.28
C VAL A 109 20.67 -5.32 -14.12
N CYS A 110 21.58 -4.42 -13.77
CA CYS A 110 21.86 -3.24 -14.58
C CYS A 110 23.07 -3.50 -15.49
N GLN A 111 22.86 -3.32 -16.80
CA GLN A 111 23.92 -3.42 -17.78
C GLN A 111 25.05 -2.41 -17.51
N PRO A 112 26.33 -2.78 -17.59
CA PRO A 112 27.42 -1.85 -17.45
C PRO A 112 27.38 -0.76 -18.53
N THR A 113 27.52 0.49 -18.12
CA THR A 113 27.59 1.64 -19.03
C THR A 113 29.03 2.14 -19.12
N LYS A 114 29.56 2.32 -20.32
CA LYS A 114 30.93 2.83 -20.53
C LYS A 114 30.96 4.37 -20.35
N GLY A 115 31.02 4.84 -19.08
CA GLY A 115 31.17 6.25 -18.77
C GLY A 115 29.89 7.08 -18.81
N GLU A 116 28.72 6.48 -19.03
CA GLU A 116 27.42 7.14 -18.95
C GLU A 116 26.73 6.80 -17.63
N THR A 117 25.87 7.67 -17.15
CA THR A 117 25.01 7.39 -16.01
C THR A 117 23.98 6.33 -16.40
N ALA A 118 23.91 5.23 -15.66
CA ALA A 118 22.94 4.19 -15.90
C ALA A 118 21.51 4.71 -15.63
N GLY A 119 20.58 4.42 -16.53
CA GLY A 119 19.15 4.70 -16.39
C GLY A 119 18.35 3.40 -16.44
N MET A 120 17.03 3.49 -16.26
CA MET A 120 16.12 2.32 -16.26
C MET A 120 16.19 1.50 -17.55
N GLN A 121 16.50 2.12 -18.69
CA GLN A 121 16.68 1.43 -19.97
C GLN A 121 17.86 0.42 -19.98
N HIS A 122 18.74 0.47 -18.99
CA HIS A 122 19.85 -0.47 -18.83
C HIS A 122 19.50 -1.64 -17.89
N LEU A 123 18.31 -1.63 -17.30
CA LEU A 123 17.84 -2.72 -16.45
C LEU A 123 17.34 -3.88 -17.33
N PHE A 124 17.69 -5.08 -16.95
CA PHE A 124 17.17 -6.32 -17.53
C PHE A 124 16.98 -7.36 -16.43
N VAL A 125 16.23 -8.42 -16.73
CA VAL A 125 16.05 -9.55 -15.81
C VAL A 125 16.65 -10.80 -16.46
N ASP A 126 17.50 -11.46 -15.71
CA ASP A 126 18.05 -12.78 -16.04
C ASP A 126 17.20 -13.85 -15.35
N ILE A 127 16.59 -14.72 -16.13
CA ILE A 127 15.79 -15.88 -15.67
C ILE A 127 16.49 -17.22 -15.89
N GLY A 128 17.74 -17.19 -16.32
CA GLY A 128 18.56 -18.38 -16.59
C GLY A 128 18.23 -19.10 -17.90
N ALA A 129 17.47 -18.47 -18.80
CA ALA A 129 17.18 -19.02 -20.12
C ALA A 129 18.40 -18.92 -21.02
N LYS A 130 18.68 -19.96 -21.82
CA LYS A 130 19.83 -20.01 -22.75
C LYS A 130 19.62 -19.19 -24.02
N ASP A 131 18.37 -18.98 -24.41
CA ASP A 131 17.97 -18.26 -25.62
C ASP A 131 16.52 -17.76 -25.52
N LYS A 132 16.10 -16.96 -26.50
CA LYS A 132 14.75 -16.40 -26.59
C LYS A 132 13.66 -17.47 -26.63
N ALA A 133 13.90 -18.58 -27.32
CA ALA A 133 12.91 -19.65 -27.45
C ALA A 133 12.62 -20.31 -26.10
N GLU A 134 13.65 -20.55 -25.30
CA GLU A 134 13.49 -21.06 -23.94
C GLU A 134 12.82 -20.02 -23.03
N ALA A 135 13.25 -18.76 -23.06
CA ALA A 135 12.64 -17.69 -22.27
C ALA A 135 11.14 -17.56 -22.53
N LEU A 136 10.69 -17.65 -23.79
CA LEU A 136 9.28 -17.62 -24.17
C LEU A 136 8.45 -18.82 -23.64
N THR A 137 9.08 -19.91 -23.21
CA THR A 137 8.35 -20.99 -22.52
C THR A 137 8.09 -20.68 -21.05
N MET A 138 8.77 -19.69 -20.49
CA MET A 138 8.74 -19.33 -19.08
C MET A 138 8.00 -18.03 -18.82
N VAL A 139 8.20 -17.01 -19.67
CA VAL A 139 7.70 -15.65 -19.51
C VAL A 139 7.32 -15.08 -20.89
N ASN A 140 6.31 -14.20 -20.91
CA ASN A 140 5.83 -13.52 -22.12
C ASN A 140 5.99 -12.02 -22.01
N LEU A 141 5.84 -11.32 -23.14
CA LEU A 141 5.71 -9.85 -23.16
C LEU A 141 4.48 -9.43 -22.34
N GLY A 142 4.64 -8.42 -21.50
CA GLY A 142 3.60 -7.94 -20.62
C GLY A 142 3.50 -8.65 -19.28
N ASP A 143 4.22 -9.76 -19.07
CA ASP A 143 4.32 -10.37 -17.74
C ASP A 143 5.07 -9.45 -16.78
N ALA A 144 4.59 -9.38 -15.54
CA ALA A 144 5.22 -8.57 -14.51
C ALA A 144 6.02 -9.42 -13.52
N CYS A 145 7.11 -8.86 -13.02
CA CYS A 145 7.81 -9.38 -11.86
C CYS A 145 7.93 -8.33 -10.77
N VAL A 146 8.07 -8.82 -9.55
CA VAL A 146 8.14 -8.04 -8.32
C VAL A 146 9.34 -8.50 -7.50
N PHE A 147 9.74 -7.75 -6.48
CA PHE A 147 10.71 -8.25 -5.50
C PHE A 147 10.24 -9.59 -4.94
N ALA A 148 11.14 -10.58 -4.89
CA ALA A 148 10.82 -11.85 -4.25
C ALA A 148 10.52 -11.61 -2.76
N PRO A 149 9.41 -12.14 -2.22
CA PRO A 149 9.02 -11.87 -0.85
C PRO A 149 10.03 -12.49 0.13
N GLU A 150 10.52 -11.65 1.05
CA GLU A 150 11.36 -12.05 2.16
C GLU A 150 10.98 -11.21 3.37
N ILE A 151 10.73 -11.85 4.52
CA ILE A 151 10.33 -11.17 5.75
C ILE A 151 11.44 -11.32 6.77
N ILE A 152 12.04 -10.19 7.15
CA ILE A 152 13.22 -10.14 8.01
C ILE A 152 12.87 -9.41 9.32
N PRO A 153 12.94 -10.07 10.47
CA PRO A 153 12.81 -9.38 11.75
C PRO A 153 14.06 -8.54 12.03
N LEU A 154 13.87 -7.30 12.45
CA LEU A 154 14.93 -6.35 12.79
C LEU A 154 14.76 -5.88 14.25
N GLY A 155 15.58 -6.43 15.14
CA GLY A 155 15.44 -6.19 16.58
C GLY A 155 14.13 -6.76 17.13
N GLU A 156 13.54 -6.09 18.11
CA GLU A 156 12.38 -6.60 18.84
C GLU A 156 11.03 -6.25 18.16
N HIS A 157 10.95 -5.07 17.54
CA HIS A 157 9.67 -4.51 17.11
C HIS A 157 9.57 -4.23 15.61
N ARG A 158 10.68 -4.34 14.86
CA ARG A 158 10.72 -3.94 13.43
C ARG A 158 10.75 -5.13 12.51
N ILE A 159 10.20 -4.93 11.33
CA ILE A 159 10.17 -5.93 10.27
C ILE A 159 10.56 -5.24 8.97
N ALA A 160 11.42 -5.91 8.20
CA ALA A 160 11.73 -5.53 6.83
C ALA A 160 11.11 -6.55 5.86
N ALA A 161 10.49 -6.04 4.81
CA ALA A 161 10.01 -6.84 3.67
C ALA A 161 9.79 -5.94 2.47
N PRO A 162 9.74 -6.47 1.24
CA PRO A 162 9.15 -5.74 0.12
C PRO A 162 7.64 -5.61 0.29
N ALA A 163 7.04 -4.65 -0.39
CA ALA A 163 5.59 -4.43 -0.42
C ALA A 163 4.95 -4.09 0.95
N MET A 164 5.72 -3.55 1.92
CA MET A 164 5.10 -2.90 3.09
C MET A 164 4.19 -1.78 2.62
N ASP A 165 4.60 -1.07 1.60
CA ASP A 165 3.82 -0.19 0.75
C ASP A 165 2.96 -1.02 -0.22
N ASP A 166 1.63 -1.20 -0.05
CA ASP A 166 0.86 -0.77 1.14
C ASP A 166 0.16 -1.97 1.80
N ARG A 167 0.85 -3.14 1.79
CA ARG A 167 0.30 -4.35 2.41
C ARG A 167 0.18 -4.23 3.92
N CYS A 168 0.95 -3.31 4.53
CA CYS A 168 0.81 -3.05 5.96
C CYS A 168 -0.55 -2.38 6.25
N ALA A 169 -0.98 -1.40 5.46
CA ALA A 169 -2.31 -0.82 5.63
C ALA A 169 -3.43 -1.79 5.23
N CYS A 170 -3.22 -2.66 4.21
CA CYS A 170 -4.16 -3.73 3.92
C CYS A 170 -4.36 -4.66 5.13
N ALA A 171 -3.28 -5.07 5.78
CA ALA A 171 -3.36 -5.89 7.00
C ALA A 171 -4.06 -5.15 8.14
N LEU A 172 -3.74 -3.86 8.31
CA LEU A 172 -4.33 -3.00 9.34
C LEU A 172 -5.85 -2.84 9.14
N LEU A 173 -6.27 -2.56 7.91
CA LEU A 173 -7.69 -2.41 7.56
C LEU A 173 -8.44 -3.75 7.72
N ALA A 174 -7.83 -4.88 7.35
CA ALA A 174 -8.42 -6.19 7.58
C ALA A 174 -8.60 -6.48 9.09
N GLU A 175 -7.60 -6.18 9.92
CA GLU A 175 -7.69 -6.35 11.38
C GLU A 175 -8.73 -5.42 12.01
N LEU A 176 -8.86 -4.18 11.54
CA LEU A 176 -9.94 -3.28 11.95
C LEU A 176 -11.30 -3.94 11.74
N ILE A 177 -11.56 -4.46 10.53
CA ILE A 177 -12.83 -5.10 10.17
C ILE A 177 -13.10 -6.33 11.04
N MET A 178 -12.11 -7.17 11.28
CA MET A 178 -12.27 -8.39 12.08
C MET A 178 -12.51 -8.10 13.56
N GLN A 179 -11.96 -7.01 14.10
CA GLN A 179 -11.98 -6.72 15.54
C GLN A 179 -13.09 -5.76 15.98
N ILE A 180 -13.60 -4.88 15.10
CA ILE A 180 -14.43 -3.73 15.50
C ILE A 180 -15.84 -4.11 16.01
N GLY A 181 -16.33 -5.31 15.77
CA GLY A 181 -17.71 -5.66 16.13
C GLY A 181 -18.75 -4.82 15.35
N THR A 182 -19.72 -4.19 16.04
CA THR A 182 -20.70 -3.27 15.43
C THR A 182 -20.28 -1.84 15.73
N PRO A 183 -19.69 -1.11 14.76
CA PRO A 183 -19.22 0.25 14.96
C PRO A 183 -20.38 1.26 15.05
N ARG A 184 -20.08 2.50 15.43
CA ARG A 184 -21.06 3.59 15.38
C ARG A 184 -21.41 3.98 13.94
N ASN A 185 -20.39 4.15 13.10
CA ASN A 185 -20.53 4.55 11.70
C ASN A 185 -20.43 3.34 10.76
N ASN A 186 -20.97 3.45 9.55
CA ASN A 186 -20.80 2.45 8.52
C ASN A 186 -19.37 2.48 8.00
N ILE A 187 -18.79 1.33 7.76
CA ILE A 187 -17.48 1.19 7.14
C ILE A 187 -17.67 0.74 5.69
N ALA A 188 -17.07 1.47 4.76
CA ALA A 188 -16.79 1.03 3.40
C ALA A 188 -15.26 0.87 3.26
N ALA A 189 -14.75 -0.31 3.54
CA ALA A 189 -13.33 -0.61 3.37
C ALA A 189 -13.05 -0.95 1.91
N VAL A 190 -12.13 -0.22 1.31
CA VAL A 190 -11.68 -0.41 -0.07
C VAL A 190 -10.23 -0.85 -0.05
N PHE A 191 -10.00 -2.09 -0.48
CA PHE A 191 -8.67 -2.53 -0.85
C PHE A 191 -8.50 -2.19 -2.32
N SER A 192 -7.84 -1.07 -2.57
CA SER A 192 -7.79 -0.45 -3.90
C SER A 192 -6.74 -1.10 -4.79
N VAL A 193 -6.87 -0.85 -6.09
CA VAL A 193 -5.94 -1.31 -7.13
C VAL A 193 -5.28 -0.11 -7.80
N GLN A 194 -4.08 -0.31 -8.36
CA GLN A 194 -3.40 0.66 -9.21
C GLN A 194 -3.19 2.03 -8.54
N GLU A 195 -2.87 2.03 -7.25
CA GLU A 195 -2.48 3.24 -6.53
C GLU A 195 -1.16 3.77 -7.06
N GLU A 196 -0.15 2.93 -7.16
CA GLU A 196 1.23 3.18 -7.56
C GLU A 196 1.37 3.82 -8.95
N VAL A 197 0.34 3.72 -9.75
CA VAL A 197 0.28 4.29 -11.10
C VAL A 197 -0.76 5.42 -11.23
N GLY A 198 -1.20 5.98 -10.08
CA GLY A 198 -2.01 7.19 -10.01
C GLY A 198 -3.36 7.06 -9.31
N THR A 199 -3.47 6.37 -8.18
CA THR A 199 -4.65 6.28 -7.28
C THR A 199 -5.96 5.91 -8.00
N ARG A 200 -5.85 5.05 -9.05
CA ARG A 200 -6.94 4.84 -10.03
C ARG A 200 -8.13 4.10 -9.44
N GLY A 201 -7.85 3.08 -8.63
CA GLY A 201 -8.89 2.26 -8.01
C GLY A 201 -9.72 3.05 -7.01
N ALA A 202 -9.07 3.76 -6.10
CA ALA A 202 -9.74 4.55 -5.07
C ALA A 202 -10.65 5.64 -5.65
N ALA A 203 -10.24 6.28 -6.74
CA ALA A 203 -11.05 7.29 -7.43
C ALA A 203 -12.39 6.69 -7.92
N ALA A 204 -12.34 5.51 -8.56
CA ALA A 204 -13.54 4.83 -9.05
C ALA A 204 -14.44 4.33 -7.90
N ALA A 205 -13.84 3.77 -6.84
CA ALA A 205 -14.55 3.29 -5.67
C ALA A 205 -15.25 4.43 -4.91
N ALA A 206 -14.54 5.53 -4.63
CA ALA A 206 -15.09 6.70 -3.95
C ALA A 206 -16.25 7.34 -4.71
N PHE A 207 -16.15 7.41 -6.04
CA PHE A 207 -17.26 7.91 -6.88
C PHE A 207 -18.52 7.06 -6.71
N ARG A 208 -18.37 5.75 -6.66
CA ARG A 208 -19.51 4.81 -6.54
C ARG A 208 -20.08 4.76 -5.13
N ILE A 209 -19.23 4.71 -4.11
CA ILE A 209 -19.63 4.61 -2.69
C ILE A 209 -20.30 5.91 -2.24
N ALA A 210 -19.80 7.07 -2.70
CA ALA A 210 -20.25 8.39 -2.26
C ALA A 210 -20.20 8.55 -0.73
N PRO A 211 -19.05 8.34 -0.07
CA PRO A 211 -18.95 8.35 1.38
C PRO A 211 -19.14 9.76 1.95
N ASP A 212 -19.56 9.83 3.22
CA ASP A 212 -19.62 11.09 3.98
C ASP A 212 -18.22 11.59 4.36
N LEU A 213 -17.28 10.66 4.63
CA LEU A 213 -15.91 10.92 5.03
C LEU A 213 -14.97 9.90 4.38
N GLY A 214 -13.72 10.28 4.17
CA GLY A 214 -12.68 9.38 3.65
C GLY A 214 -11.40 9.43 4.47
N VAL A 215 -10.78 8.26 4.63
CA VAL A 215 -9.44 8.10 5.22
C VAL A 215 -8.62 7.18 4.34
N GLY A 216 -7.55 7.72 3.73
CA GLY A 216 -6.48 6.89 3.18
C GLY A 216 -5.67 6.28 4.33
N ILE A 217 -5.31 5.03 4.22
CA ILE A 217 -4.33 4.40 5.09
C ILE A 217 -3.20 4.00 4.17
N ASP A 218 -1.98 4.41 4.47
CA ASP A 218 -0.85 4.26 3.56
C ASP A 218 0.46 4.33 4.35
N VAL A 219 1.58 4.02 3.75
CA VAL A 219 2.88 4.30 4.36
C VAL A 219 3.26 5.77 4.18
N THR A 220 4.25 6.21 4.95
CA THR A 220 4.90 7.50 4.72
C THR A 220 6.41 7.40 4.86
N ALA A 221 7.10 8.32 4.17
CA ALA A 221 8.54 8.44 4.23
C ALA A 221 9.03 8.78 5.67
N TRP A 222 10.30 8.58 5.90
CA TRP A 222 10.97 8.66 7.20
C TRP A 222 11.92 9.87 7.29
N GLY A 223 12.23 10.29 8.52
CA GLY A 223 13.22 11.34 8.81
C GLY A 223 14.21 10.95 9.89
N ASP A 224 14.35 9.66 10.18
CA ASP A 224 15.11 9.13 11.31
C ASP A 224 16.30 8.23 10.93
N THR A 225 16.74 8.31 9.67
CA THR A 225 17.99 7.67 9.21
C THR A 225 19.13 8.68 9.11
N PRO A 226 20.39 8.24 9.01
CA PRO A 226 21.52 9.16 8.84
C PRO A 226 21.28 10.15 7.70
N GLU A 227 21.48 11.45 8.00
CA GLU A 227 21.38 12.58 7.06
C GLU A 227 19.98 12.85 6.44
N VAL A 228 18.98 12.04 6.70
CA VAL A 228 17.58 12.29 6.32
C VAL A 228 16.87 13.00 7.47
N LYS A 229 16.28 14.17 7.22
CA LYS A 229 15.65 15.00 8.26
C LYS A 229 14.21 15.40 7.94
N LEU A 230 13.74 15.15 6.73
CA LEU A 230 12.40 15.50 6.27
C LEU A 230 11.81 14.36 5.42
N PRO A 231 10.54 14.00 5.66
CA PRO A 231 9.66 14.49 6.73
C PRO A 231 10.18 14.14 8.13
N ALA A 232 9.75 14.86 9.16
CA ALA A 232 10.19 14.65 10.53
C ALA A 232 9.49 13.46 11.22
N VAL A 233 9.12 12.43 10.45
CA VAL A 233 8.44 11.23 10.93
C VAL A 233 9.46 10.15 11.26
N LYS A 234 9.25 9.42 12.35
CA LYS A 234 10.16 8.40 12.87
C LYS A 234 9.44 7.11 13.18
N LEU A 235 10.11 5.99 12.96
CA LEU A 235 9.60 4.67 13.34
C LEU A 235 9.59 4.50 14.87
N GLY A 236 8.48 3.97 15.38
CA GLY A 236 8.28 3.69 16.81
C GLY A 236 7.77 4.88 17.63
N GLU A 237 7.48 6.01 16.98
CA GLU A 237 6.93 7.22 17.61
C GLU A 237 5.41 7.36 17.37
N GLY A 238 4.77 6.32 16.82
CA GLY A 238 3.34 6.25 16.50
C GLY A 238 3.01 6.55 15.03
N ALA A 239 1.81 6.17 14.62
CA ALA A 239 1.28 6.49 13.30
C ALA A 239 1.24 8.01 13.04
N ALA A 240 1.33 8.42 11.78
CA ALA A 240 1.37 9.82 11.43
C ALA A 240 0.02 10.29 10.87
N VAL A 241 -0.54 11.34 11.46
CA VAL A 241 -1.72 12.04 10.92
C VAL A 241 -1.23 13.05 9.88
N LYS A 242 -1.61 12.82 8.63
CA LYS A 242 -1.18 13.65 7.50
C LYS A 242 -1.91 14.99 7.48
N PHE A 243 -1.15 16.07 7.44
CA PHE A 243 -1.64 17.45 7.25
C PHE A 243 -1.67 17.82 5.78
N MET A 244 -0.63 17.43 5.04
CA MET A 244 -0.58 17.58 3.59
C MET A 244 0.46 16.62 2.97
N ASP A 245 0.23 16.27 1.72
CA ASP A 245 1.21 15.80 0.78
C ASP A 245 1.13 16.61 -0.53
N ARG A 246 1.78 16.16 -1.61
CA ARG A 246 1.73 16.86 -2.89
C ARG A 246 0.32 16.84 -3.52
N SER A 247 -0.48 15.83 -3.24
CA SER A 247 -1.78 15.58 -3.86
C SER A 247 -2.96 16.08 -3.02
N MET A 248 -2.78 16.25 -1.70
CA MET A 248 -3.86 16.56 -0.76
C MET A 248 -3.42 17.53 0.34
N ILE A 249 -4.33 18.41 0.72
CA ILE A 249 -4.35 19.06 2.04
C ILE A 249 -5.51 18.43 2.81
N ALA A 250 -5.21 17.77 3.94
CA ALA A 250 -6.21 17.05 4.72
C ALA A 250 -7.35 18.00 5.18
N THR A 251 -8.58 17.55 5.04
CA THR A 251 -9.74 18.32 5.52
C THR A 251 -9.67 18.42 7.04
N PRO A 252 -9.74 19.64 7.62
CA PRO A 252 -9.55 19.86 9.06
C PRO A 252 -10.40 18.95 9.94
N CYS A 253 -11.69 18.75 9.63
CA CYS A 253 -12.57 17.92 10.44
C CYS A 253 -12.13 16.45 10.50
N VAL A 254 -11.58 15.87 9.42
CA VAL A 254 -11.06 14.49 9.39
C VAL A 254 -9.71 14.41 10.10
N ARG A 255 -8.80 15.33 9.80
CA ARG A 255 -7.49 15.42 10.44
C ARG A 255 -7.61 15.54 11.97
N ASP A 256 -8.44 16.49 12.43
CA ASP A 256 -8.60 16.78 13.86
C ASP A 256 -9.32 15.62 14.57
N ALA A 257 -10.24 14.92 13.87
CA ALA A 257 -10.86 13.70 14.39
C ALA A 257 -9.88 12.52 14.52
N LEU A 258 -8.92 12.37 13.59
CA LEU A 258 -7.85 11.37 13.73
C LEU A 258 -6.95 11.68 14.93
N ILE A 259 -6.61 12.96 15.16
CA ILE A 259 -5.86 13.38 16.34
C ILE A 259 -6.65 13.09 17.63
N ALA A 260 -7.91 13.47 17.67
CA ALA A 260 -8.77 13.20 18.83
C ALA A 260 -8.94 11.70 19.10
N ALA A 261 -8.99 10.88 18.04
CA ALA A 261 -9.01 9.42 18.17
C ALA A 261 -7.73 8.87 18.79
N ALA A 262 -6.55 9.37 18.37
CA ALA A 262 -5.26 8.98 18.96
C ALA A 262 -5.16 9.37 20.43
N GLU A 263 -5.56 10.59 20.78
CA GLU A 263 -5.59 11.07 22.16
C GLU A 263 -6.55 10.25 23.03
N LYS A 264 -7.73 9.91 22.50
CA LYS A 264 -8.71 9.07 23.19
C LYS A 264 -8.23 7.63 23.39
N ALA A 265 -7.57 7.06 22.37
CA ALA A 265 -6.95 5.74 22.46
C ALA A 265 -5.73 5.73 23.41
N GLY A 266 -5.16 6.87 23.75
CA GLY A 266 -3.97 6.99 24.59
C GLY A 266 -2.71 6.46 23.91
N VAL A 267 -2.65 6.49 22.60
CA VAL A 267 -1.51 6.02 21.81
C VAL A 267 -0.70 7.20 21.21
N PRO A 268 0.62 7.03 21.04
CA PRO A 268 1.43 8.06 20.41
C PRO A 268 1.02 8.26 18.95
N TYR A 269 1.14 9.50 18.46
CA TYR A 269 0.94 9.85 17.07
C TYR A 269 1.88 10.98 16.65
N GLN A 270 2.11 11.10 15.36
CA GLN A 270 2.97 12.13 14.78
C GLN A 270 2.15 13.04 13.85
N ARG A 271 2.65 14.24 13.57
CA ARG A 271 2.07 15.16 12.57
C ARG A 271 2.95 15.11 11.33
N GLU A 272 2.33 14.83 10.18
CA GLU A 272 3.04 14.66 8.93
C GLU A 272 2.80 15.81 7.96
N ILE A 273 3.90 16.33 7.41
CA ILE A 273 3.91 17.20 6.23
C ILE A 273 4.91 16.59 5.25
N LEU A 274 4.40 16.07 4.14
CA LEU A 274 5.17 15.40 3.10
C LEU A 274 5.11 16.23 1.80
N PRO A 275 6.16 16.95 1.40
CA PRO A 275 6.10 17.84 0.23
C PRO A 275 6.12 17.12 -1.12
N PHE A 276 6.07 15.80 -1.13
CA PHE A 276 6.04 14.91 -2.30
C PHE A 276 5.07 13.76 -2.09
N GLY A 277 4.93 12.86 -3.07
CA GLY A 277 4.05 11.71 -2.99
C GLY A 277 2.55 12.06 -3.00
N GLY A 278 1.75 11.07 -2.80
CA GLY A 278 0.29 11.16 -2.71
C GLY A 278 -0.24 9.86 -2.13
N THR A 279 -1.53 9.81 -1.85
CA THR A 279 -2.22 8.62 -1.32
C THR A 279 -3.65 8.56 -1.86
N ASP A 280 -4.32 7.45 -1.69
CA ASP A 280 -5.74 7.29 -2.00
C ASP A 280 -6.64 8.35 -1.32
N GLY A 281 -6.19 8.95 -0.21
CA GLY A 281 -6.89 10.05 0.45
C GLY A 281 -7.21 11.22 -0.47
N ALA A 282 -6.30 11.56 -1.39
CA ALA A 282 -6.52 12.60 -2.40
C ALA A 282 -7.60 12.21 -3.42
N ALA A 283 -7.59 10.96 -3.89
CA ALA A 283 -8.58 10.46 -4.82
C ALA A 283 -9.99 10.46 -4.22
N ILE A 284 -10.11 10.11 -2.93
CA ILE A 284 -11.37 10.20 -2.19
C ILE A 284 -11.80 11.67 -2.07
N GLN A 285 -10.88 12.57 -1.66
CA GLN A 285 -11.17 13.99 -1.48
C GLN A 285 -11.74 14.65 -2.73
N HIS A 286 -11.20 14.30 -3.90
CA HIS A 286 -11.61 14.89 -5.19
C HIS A 286 -12.82 14.20 -5.83
N SER A 287 -13.39 13.17 -5.19
CA SER A 287 -14.52 12.44 -5.75
C SER A 287 -15.80 13.28 -5.75
N ARG A 288 -16.57 13.20 -6.85
CA ARG A 288 -17.87 13.88 -7.03
C ARG A 288 -17.78 15.40 -6.81
N GLY A 289 -18.51 15.92 -5.82
CA GLY A 289 -18.52 17.34 -5.40
C GLY A 289 -17.50 17.65 -4.30
N GLY A 290 -16.61 16.69 -3.98
CA GLY A 290 -15.67 16.73 -2.88
C GLY A 290 -16.15 15.91 -1.67
N VAL A 291 -15.26 15.20 -1.04
CA VAL A 291 -15.47 14.40 0.18
C VAL A 291 -14.48 14.88 1.24
N PRO A 292 -14.90 15.20 2.46
CA PRO A 292 -13.96 15.46 3.55
C PRO A 292 -13.05 14.25 3.75
N ALA A 293 -11.74 14.43 3.56
CA ALA A 293 -10.80 13.31 3.63
C ALA A 293 -9.49 13.69 4.33
N GLY A 294 -8.80 12.67 4.82
CA GLY A 294 -7.48 12.72 5.43
C GLY A 294 -6.74 11.42 5.20
N THR A 295 -5.54 11.31 5.75
CA THR A 295 -4.73 10.09 5.69
C THR A 295 -4.13 9.81 7.06
N LEU A 296 -4.16 8.54 7.47
CA LEU A 296 -3.39 8.00 8.58
C LEU A 296 -2.24 7.19 8.00
N SER A 297 -1.01 7.63 8.24
CA SER A 297 0.17 7.05 7.62
C SER A 297 0.96 6.17 8.60
N ILE A 298 1.50 5.06 8.07
CA ILE A 298 2.42 4.19 8.80
C ILE A 298 3.85 4.61 8.45
N PRO A 299 4.68 5.03 9.43
CA PRO A 299 6.07 5.33 9.17
C PRO A 299 6.80 4.14 8.57
N CYS A 300 7.41 4.32 7.40
CA CYS A 300 8.11 3.26 6.68
C CYS A 300 9.42 3.77 6.13
N ARG A 301 10.55 3.10 6.42
CA ARG A 301 11.86 3.39 5.83
C ARG A 301 12.03 2.66 4.52
N TYR A 302 12.77 3.29 3.62
CA TYR A 302 13.21 2.69 2.35
C TYR A 302 12.04 2.29 1.44
N VAL A 303 10.95 3.06 1.49
CA VAL A 303 9.77 2.88 0.62
C VAL A 303 10.19 2.71 -0.83
N HIS A 304 9.49 1.84 -1.57
CA HIS A 304 9.82 1.44 -2.95
C HIS A 304 11.16 0.69 -3.07
N SER A 305 11.45 -0.17 -2.09
CA SER A 305 12.62 -1.03 -2.12
C SER A 305 12.32 -2.49 -1.74
N ALA A 306 13.31 -3.36 -1.90
CA ALA A 306 13.18 -4.75 -1.47
C ALA A 306 13.19 -4.95 0.06
N CYS A 307 13.45 -3.89 0.83
CA CYS A 307 13.69 -3.96 2.27
C CYS A 307 13.02 -2.77 3.00
N GLU A 308 11.75 -2.55 2.76
CA GLU A 308 10.93 -1.55 3.45
C GLU A 308 10.77 -1.93 4.91
N VAL A 309 10.95 -0.99 5.83
CA VAL A 309 10.99 -1.27 7.27
C VAL A 309 9.89 -0.50 7.99
N ILE A 310 9.08 -1.22 8.75
CA ILE A 310 8.08 -0.64 9.68
C ILE A 310 8.36 -1.05 11.13
N ASP A 311 7.74 -0.35 12.07
CA ASP A 311 7.71 -0.70 13.49
C ASP A 311 6.30 -1.18 13.86
N MET A 312 6.19 -2.38 14.42
CA MET A 312 4.88 -2.97 14.75
C MET A 312 4.11 -2.19 15.82
N ARG A 313 4.80 -1.39 16.65
CA ARG A 313 4.14 -0.52 17.64
C ARG A 313 3.36 0.61 16.96
N ASP A 314 3.85 1.11 15.81
CA ASP A 314 3.14 2.12 15.02
C ASP A 314 1.89 1.52 14.39
N MET A 315 1.97 0.26 13.94
CA MET A 315 0.83 -0.50 13.41
C MET A 315 -0.24 -0.76 14.49
N ASP A 316 0.17 -1.21 15.66
CA ASP A 316 -0.75 -1.44 16.78
C ASP A 316 -1.43 -0.13 17.21
N GLY A 317 -0.67 0.97 17.32
CA GLY A 317 -1.22 2.29 17.60
C GLY A 317 -2.20 2.78 16.54
N ALA A 318 -1.88 2.59 15.25
CA ALA A 318 -2.77 2.93 14.13
C ALA A 318 -4.10 2.17 14.20
N LEU A 319 -4.07 0.89 14.56
CA LEU A 319 -5.29 0.09 14.73
C LEU A 319 -6.22 0.68 15.78
N GLU A 320 -5.67 1.07 16.93
CA GLU A 320 -6.47 1.70 18.00
C GLU A 320 -7.01 3.08 17.58
N ILE A 321 -6.22 3.88 16.84
CA ILE A 321 -6.70 5.15 16.27
C ILE A 321 -7.89 4.91 15.35
N LEU A 322 -7.82 3.93 14.44
CA LEU A 322 -8.91 3.63 13.49
C LEU A 322 -10.17 3.12 14.22
N LYS A 323 -10.04 2.30 15.26
CA LYS A 323 -11.16 1.84 16.08
C LYS A 323 -11.88 3.00 16.78
N GLU A 324 -11.14 3.95 17.32
CA GLU A 324 -11.72 5.14 17.96
C GLU A 324 -12.32 6.09 16.91
N PHE A 325 -11.65 6.27 15.77
CA PHE A 325 -12.13 7.12 14.70
C PHE A 325 -13.48 6.65 14.15
N VAL A 326 -13.63 5.35 13.84
CA VAL A 326 -14.87 4.81 13.29
C VAL A 326 -16.04 4.94 14.28
N ASN A 327 -15.76 5.00 15.57
CA ASN A 327 -16.74 5.23 16.63
C ASN A 327 -16.94 6.73 16.98
N GLY A 328 -16.28 7.64 16.26
CA GLY A 328 -16.38 9.07 16.44
C GLY A 328 -17.76 9.64 16.13
N ASP A 329 -18.03 10.83 16.67
CA ASP A 329 -19.23 11.61 16.35
C ASP A 329 -18.90 12.64 15.27
N PHE A 330 -19.46 12.45 14.08
CA PHE A 330 -19.25 13.35 12.94
C PHE A 330 -20.43 14.27 12.64
N GLY A 331 -21.33 14.43 13.62
CA GLY A 331 -22.54 15.22 13.47
C GLY A 331 -23.61 14.53 12.61
N ALA A 332 -24.81 15.10 12.64
CA ALA A 332 -25.92 14.61 11.83
C ALA A 332 -25.83 15.10 10.37
#